data_825a443080388f3c0eefd7fb9b4d4b20
#
_entry.id   825a443080388f3c0eefd7fb9b4d4b20
#
_cell.length_a   1.000
_cell.length_b   1.000
_cell.length_c   1.000
_cell.angle_alpha   90.00
_cell.angle_beta   90.00
_cell.angle_gamma   90.00
#
_symmetry.space_group_name_H-M   'P 1'
#
loop_
_entity.id
_entity.type
_entity.pdbx_description
1 polymer ?
#
loop_
_entity_poly.entity_id
_entity_poly.type
_entity_poly.pdbx_seq_one_letter_code
_entity_poly.pdbx_strand_id
1 'polypeptide(L)'
;MKLIRLLAAAALVALAPLAGIGAEPFPGKQVRFVVPYPPGGPLDTVARLLGQKVSASIKHPVVIDNVPGAGGNIGAGVVARAAPDGYTILMGAVATHAINPTLYSTIPYNAEKDFLAVTQVASTPNVLVVNNAIEANSVAEFIKLAKSKPGKLNFGSGSTGSAGHLAGELFKTMAGVDMAHIPYKGAAAAMQDLIGGRVDLMFDNLASSLSQVKGGRVRALAVTTSKRTKLAPELPTIAESGLPGFDISTWFGIFVPAGTPRPVVDRLHAEFTRALAAPDVRERMLALGAEPVGSTPEQFTAYVKAEAAKYAKLVRTSGARVD
;
A
#
# COMPACT_ATOMS: atom_id res chain seq x y z
N MET A 1 24.02 -65.68 40.09
CA MET A 1 22.73 -64.98 40.21
C MET A 1 22.83 -63.49 40.59
N LYS A 2 23.99 -62.89 40.89
CA LYS A 2 24.13 -61.46 41.24
C LYS A 2 24.43 -60.51 40.03
N LEU A 3 24.95 -61.04 38.92
CA LEU A 3 25.28 -60.21 37.72
C LEU A 3 24.07 -59.90 36.82
N ILE A 4 23.03 -60.75 36.84
CA ILE A 4 21.82 -60.50 35.99
C ILE A 4 20.89 -59.41 36.57
N ARG A 5 21.00 -59.14 37.85
CA ARG A 5 20.18 -58.07 38.52
C ARG A 5 20.72 -56.65 38.30
N LEU A 6 21.98 -56.47 37.95
CA LEU A 6 22.60 -55.19 37.68
C LEU A 6 22.34 -54.66 36.25
N LEU A 7 22.10 -55.55 35.30
CA LEU A 7 21.78 -55.18 33.90
C LEU A 7 20.31 -54.78 33.70
N ALA A 8 19.40 -55.21 34.60
CA ALA A 8 17.99 -54.81 34.53
C ALA A 8 17.71 -53.40 35.10
N ALA A 9 18.59 -52.87 35.94
CA ALA A 9 18.43 -51.50 36.50
C ALA A 9 18.97 -50.40 35.58
N ALA A 10 19.86 -50.73 34.63
CA ALA A 10 20.42 -49.74 33.69
C ALA A 10 19.51 -49.47 32.46
N ALA A 11 18.52 -50.34 32.17
CA ALA A 11 17.63 -50.19 31.01
C ALA A 11 16.38 -49.31 31.29
N LEU A 12 16.11 -48.91 32.55
CA LEU A 12 14.91 -48.14 32.91
C LEU A 12 15.12 -46.62 32.96
N VAL A 13 16.33 -46.12 32.73
CA VAL A 13 16.65 -44.67 32.78
C VAL A 13 16.58 -43.99 31.41
N ALA A 14 16.38 -44.75 30.32
CA ALA A 14 16.46 -44.23 28.95
C ALA A 14 15.11 -43.79 28.34
N LEU A 15 14.00 -43.84 29.07
CA LEU A 15 12.68 -43.32 28.60
C LEU A 15 12.21 -42.14 29.46
N ALA A 16 13.06 -41.14 29.69
CA ALA A 16 12.51 -39.84 30.01
C ALA A 16 11.83 -39.32 28.74
N PRO A 17 10.51 -39.01 28.77
CA PRO A 17 9.93 -38.30 27.64
C PRO A 17 10.74 -37.01 27.51
N LEU A 18 11.34 -36.79 26.33
CA LEU A 18 11.72 -35.43 25.94
C LEU A 18 10.42 -34.62 26.03
N ALA A 19 10.23 -33.94 27.17
CA ALA A 19 9.24 -32.89 27.28
C ALA A 19 9.55 -31.96 26.12
N GLY A 20 8.73 -32.04 25.07
CA GLY A 20 8.82 -31.15 23.94
C GLY A 20 8.86 -29.75 24.53
N ILE A 21 9.95 -29.03 24.28
CA ILE A 21 10.01 -27.59 24.55
C ILE A 21 8.86 -27.04 23.72
N GLY A 22 7.69 -26.93 24.35
CA GLY A 22 6.51 -26.34 23.75
C GLY A 22 6.94 -24.97 23.25
N ALA A 23 6.98 -24.80 21.93
CA ALA A 23 7.27 -23.50 21.34
C ALA A 23 6.37 -22.48 22.07
N GLU A 24 6.98 -21.47 22.68
CA GLU A 24 6.21 -20.40 23.33
C GLU A 24 5.17 -19.89 22.33
N PRO A 25 3.91 -19.67 22.77
CA PRO A 25 2.87 -19.25 21.85
C PRO A 25 3.27 -17.91 21.21
N PHE A 26 3.26 -17.84 19.88
CA PHE A 26 3.53 -16.61 19.14
C PHE A 26 2.47 -15.53 19.49
N PRO A 27 2.87 -14.26 19.75
CA PRO A 27 4.25 -13.78 19.90
C PRO A 27 4.75 -13.88 21.34
N GLY A 28 5.96 -14.40 21.54
CA GLY A 28 6.66 -14.48 22.84
C GLY A 28 7.78 -13.44 22.98
N LYS A 29 8.00 -12.58 21.99
CA LYS A 29 9.03 -11.52 21.98
C LYS A 29 8.59 -10.34 21.11
N GLN A 30 9.40 -9.31 21.07
CA GLN A 30 9.22 -8.10 20.25
C GLN A 30 9.03 -8.46 18.76
N VAL A 31 8.09 -7.75 18.09
CA VAL A 31 7.86 -7.79 16.64
C VAL A 31 8.50 -6.57 15.98
N ARG A 32 9.33 -6.77 14.97
CA ARG A 32 9.90 -5.72 14.11
C ARG A 32 8.94 -5.43 12.97
N PHE A 33 8.40 -4.22 12.89
CA PHE A 33 7.48 -3.80 11.86
C PHE A 33 8.19 -2.85 10.91
N VAL A 34 8.65 -3.38 9.79
CA VAL A 34 9.39 -2.62 8.76
C VAL A 34 8.43 -1.76 7.95
N VAL A 35 8.73 -0.47 7.89
CA VAL A 35 8.08 0.52 7.02
C VAL A 35 9.09 0.94 5.95
N PRO A 36 8.86 0.62 4.65
CA PRO A 36 9.85 0.83 3.59
C PRO A 36 9.91 2.28 3.08
N TYR A 37 9.55 3.25 3.93
CA TYR A 37 9.51 4.68 3.62
C TYR A 37 10.02 5.51 4.80
N PRO A 38 10.40 6.79 4.55
CA PRO A 38 10.84 7.68 5.62
C PRO A 38 9.79 7.87 6.71
N PRO A 39 10.22 8.16 7.95
CA PRO A 39 9.29 8.44 9.05
C PRO A 39 8.46 9.71 8.77
N GLY A 40 7.26 9.77 9.37
CA GLY A 40 6.33 10.90 9.27
C GLY A 40 5.40 10.86 8.04
N GLY A 41 5.60 9.95 7.11
CA GLY A 41 4.69 9.73 5.99
C GLY A 41 3.40 8.98 6.38
N PRO A 42 2.40 8.91 5.48
CA PRO A 42 1.12 8.25 5.78
C PRO A 42 1.27 6.79 6.22
N LEU A 43 2.14 6.01 5.56
CA LEU A 43 2.37 4.61 5.94
C LEU A 43 2.99 4.49 7.32
N ASP A 44 3.99 5.34 7.64
CA ASP A 44 4.64 5.34 8.95
C ASP A 44 3.65 5.71 10.06
N THR A 45 2.83 6.74 9.83
CA THR A 45 1.83 7.19 10.80
C THR A 45 0.80 6.08 11.09
N VAL A 46 0.31 5.40 10.07
CA VAL A 46 -0.62 4.27 10.23
C VAL A 46 0.07 3.08 10.87
N ALA A 47 1.32 2.76 10.50
CA ALA A 47 2.08 1.68 11.14
C ALA A 47 2.28 1.91 12.64
N ARG A 48 2.61 3.14 13.06
CA ARG A 48 2.75 3.51 14.49
C ARG A 48 1.42 3.39 15.23
N LEU A 49 0.33 3.86 14.64
CA LEU A 49 -1.00 3.77 15.21
C LEU A 49 -1.40 2.31 15.45
N LEU A 50 -1.24 1.45 14.45
CA LEU A 50 -1.55 0.01 14.55
C LEU A 50 -0.56 -0.71 15.48
N GLY A 51 0.74 -0.42 15.36
CA GLY A 51 1.77 -1.02 16.20
C GLY A 51 1.54 -0.77 17.68
N GLN A 52 1.12 0.44 18.07
CA GLN A 52 0.75 0.77 19.45
C GLN A 52 -0.42 -0.09 19.94
N LYS A 53 -1.49 -0.21 19.14
CA LYS A 53 -2.67 -1.03 19.50
C LYS A 53 -2.34 -2.51 19.59
N VAL A 54 -1.59 -3.02 18.63
CA VAL A 54 -1.17 -4.43 18.61
C VAL A 54 -0.23 -4.72 19.79
N SER A 55 0.75 -3.84 20.07
CA SER A 55 1.64 -3.99 21.25
C SER A 55 0.86 -4.17 22.55
N ALA A 56 -0.17 -3.34 22.76
CA ALA A 56 -1.01 -3.42 23.95
C ALA A 56 -1.78 -4.75 24.04
N SER A 57 -2.23 -5.28 22.90
CA SER A 57 -2.99 -6.54 22.82
C SER A 57 -2.11 -7.77 23.05
N ILE A 58 -0.93 -7.83 22.41
CA ILE A 58 -0.03 -8.99 22.47
C ILE A 58 0.90 -8.97 23.68
N LYS A 59 0.94 -7.85 24.42
CA LYS A 59 1.82 -7.60 25.59
C LYS A 59 3.32 -7.69 25.26
N HIS A 60 3.68 -7.48 24.01
CA HIS A 60 5.07 -7.39 23.54
C HIS A 60 5.22 -6.18 22.62
N PRO A 61 6.40 -5.54 22.57
CA PRO A 61 6.63 -4.38 21.71
C PRO A 61 6.45 -4.70 20.24
N VAL A 62 5.75 -3.84 19.50
CA VAL A 62 5.80 -3.77 18.02
C VAL A 62 6.63 -2.54 17.68
N VAL A 63 7.86 -2.76 17.25
CA VAL A 63 8.83 -1.70 16.98
C VAL A 63 8.81 -1.33 15.51
N ILE A 64 8.48 -0.07 15.22
CA ILE A 64 8.48 0.46 13.85
C ILE A 64 9.92 0.76 13.43
N ASP A 65 10.33 0.14 12.33
CA ASP A 65 11.65 0.29 11.74
C ASP A 65 11.53 0.86 10.32
N ASN A 66 11.89 2.12 10.15
CA ASN A 66 11.84 2.78 8.85
C ASN A 66 13.10 2.41 8.03
N VAL A 67 12.91 1.70 6.92
CA VAL A 67 13.99 1.27 6.01
C VAL A 67 13.69 1.80 4.60
N PRO A 68 13.90 3.11 4.35
CA PRO A 68 13.57 3.73 3.07
C PRO A 68 14.62 3.42 1.99
N GLY A 69 14.25 3.70 0.73
CA GLY A 69 15.16 3.69 -0.42
C GLY A 69 14.61 2.90 -1.60
N ALA A 70 15.00 3.29 -2.81
CA ALA A 70 14.61 2.70 -4.09
C ALA A 70 13.09 2.44 -4.20
N GLY A 71 12.25 3.44 -3.89
CA GLY A 71 10.79 3.30 -3.94
C GLY A 71 10.20 2.29 -2.95
N GLY A 72 10.93 1.97 -1.85
CA GLY A 72 10.55 0.98 -0.85
C GLY A 72 11.19 -0.40 -1.06
N ASN A 73 11.92 -0.60 -2.16
CA ASN A 73 12.51 -1.91 -2.51
C ASN A 73 13.55 -2.37 -1.48
N ILE A 74 14.30 -1.45 -0.84
CA ILE A 74 15.28 -1.80 0.19
C ILE A 74 14.59 -2.43 1.39
N GLY A 75 13.58 -1.77 1.95
CA GLY A 75 12.83 -2.26 3.11
C GLY A 75 12.07 -3.56 2.83
N ALA A 76 11.44 -3.67 1.66
CA ALA A 76 10.78 -4.90 1.23
C ALA A 76 11.78 -6.06 1.11
N GLY A 77 12.96 -5.81 0.52
CA GLY A 77 14.02 -6.82 0.40
C GLY A 77 14.60 -7.27 1.74
N VAL A 78 14.60 -6.41 2.77
CA VAL A 78 14.98 -6.80 4.15
C VAL A 78 14.01 -7.83 4.69
N VAL A 79 12.70 -7.61 4.53
CA VAL A 79 11.69 -8.55 5.05
C VAL A 79 11.65 -9.83 4.22
N ALA A 80 11.79 -9.76 2.89
CA ALA A 80 11.84 -10.95 2.03
C ALA A 80 12.92 -11.97 2.48
N ARG A 81 14.02 -11.49 3.06
CA ARG A 81 15.13 -12.32 3.55
C ARG A 81 15.10 -12.61 5.05
N ALA A 82 14.10 -12.11 5.77
CA ALA A 82 13.97 -12.37 7.19
C ALA A 82 13.50 -13.80 7.48
N ALA A 83 13.71 -14.26 8.71
CA ALA A 83 13.20 -15.56 9.15
C ALA A 83 11.67 -15.60 9.06
N PRO A 84 11.09 -16.71 8.55
CA PRO A 84 9.64 -16.83 8.40
C PRO A 84 8.96 -17.25 9.73
N ASP A 85 9.25 -16.52 10.81
CA ASP A 85 8.80 -16.79 12.17
C ASP A 85 7.74 -15.79 12.68
N GLY A 86 7.38 -14.78 11.84
CA GLY A 86 6.39 -13.76 12.14
C GLY A 86 6.91 -12.59 12.99
N TYR A 87 8.18 -12.59 13.42
CA TYR A 87 8.76 -11.51 14.20
C TYR A 87 9.33 -10.36 13.38
N THR A 88 9.40 -10.52 12.05
CA THR A 88 9.67 -9.43 11.12
C THR A 88 8.53 -9.34 10.12
N ILE A 89 7.82 -8.22 10.12
CA ILE A 89 6.67 -7.97 9.26
C ILE A 89 6.89 -6.71 8.43
N LEU A 90 6.19 -6.57 7.31
CA LEU A 90 6.30 -5.45 6.39
C LEU A 90 4.98 -4.68 6.28
N MET A 91 5.03 -3.35 6.32
CA MET A 91 4.00 -2.50 5.75
C MET A 91 4.26 -2.38 4.24
N GLY A 92 3.80 -3.35 3.48
CA GLY A 92 3.89 -3.29 2.01
C GLY A 92 2.88 -2.32 1.41
N ALA A 93 3.14 -1.86 0.19
CA ALA A 93 2.31 -0.90 -0.51
C ALA A 93 2.12 -1.29 -1.98
N VAL A 94 1.19 -0.61 -2.68
CA VAL A 94 0.99 -0.74 -4.12
C VAL A 94 2.32 -0.62 -4.89
N ALA A 95 3.21 0.28 -4.46
CA ALA A 95 4.51 0.44 -5.09
C ALA A 95 5.34 -0.85 -5.00
N THR A 96 5.58 -1.38 -3.80
CA THR A 96 6.46 -2.54 -3.58
C THR A 96 5.92 -3.84 -4.14
N HIS A 97 4.58 -4.03 -4.20
CA HIS A 97 3.97 -5.31 -4.57
C HIS A 97 3.27 -5.32 -5.93
N ALA A 98 3.01 -4.16 -6.55
CA ALA A 98 2.31 -4.11 -7.82
C ALA A 98 3.02 -3.27 -8.89
N ILE A 99 3.67 -2.16 -8.53
CA ILE A 99 4.30 -1.24 -9.50
C ILE A 99 5.77 -1.60 -9.74
N ASN A 100 6.57 -1.62 -8.68
CA ASN A 100 8.03 -1.75 -8.76
C ASN A 100 8.51 -3.04 -9.44
N PRO A 101 7.83 -4.20 -9.32
CA PRO A 101 8.23 -5.41 -10.03
C PRO A 101 8.30 -5.27 -11.56
N THR A 102 7.60 -4.28 -12.13
CA THR A 102 7.64 -3.98 -13.57
C THR A 102 8.36 -2.67 -13.88
N LEU A 103 8.36 -1.72 -12.93
CA LEU A 103 8.92 -0.38 -13.10
C LEU A 103 10.45 -0.37 -13.05
N TYR A 104 11.06 -1.16 -12.17
CA TYR A 104 12.50 -1.27 -11.99
C TYR A 104 13.06 -2.41 -12.82
N SER A 105 14.25 -2.23 -13.40
CA SER A 105 14.97 -3.29 -14.11
C SER A 105 15.36 -4.44 -13.18
N THR A 106 15.67 -4.13 -11.92
CA THR A 106 16.05 -5.12 -10.90
C THR A 106 15.54 -4.70 -9.53
N ILE A 107 14.94 -5.64 -8.79
CA ILE A 107 14.55 -5.47 -7.38
C ILE A 107 15.08 -6.65 -6.55
N PRO A 108 15.40 -6.45 -5.25
CA PRO A 108 16.05 -7.47 -4.41
C PRO A 108 15.09 -8.52 -3.83
N TYR A 109 13.91 -8.69 -4.40
CA TYR A 109 12.89 -9.66 -3.97
C TYR A 109 11.95 -10.02 -5.12
N ASN A 110 11.20 -11.11 -4.94
CA ASN A 110 10.07 -11.48 -5.79
C ASN A 110 8.77 -11.18 -5.03
N ALA A 111 8.01 -10.18 -5.49
CA ALA A 111 6.80 -9.71 -4.79
C ALA A 111 5.71 -10.78 -4.64
N GLU A 112 5.65 -11.77 -5.55
CA GLU A 112 4.66 -12.85 -5.51
C GLU A 112 5.12 -14.05 -4.68
N LYS A 113 6.44 -14.36 -4.67
CA LYS A 113 6.96 -15.60 -4.11
C LYS A 113 7.55 -15.44 -2.71
N ASP A 114 8.08 -14.26 -2.37
CA ASP A 114 8.85 -14.06 -1.14
C ASP A 114 8.00 -13.58 0.04
N PHE A 115 6.69 -13.38 -0.18
CA PHE A 115 5.78 -12.86 0.85
C PHE A 115 4.48 -13.65 0.94
N LEU A 116 3.91 -13.66 2.15
CA LEU A 116 2.52 -14.00 2.41
C LEU A 116 1.76 -12.73 2.83
N ALA A 117 0.60 -12.51 2.23
CA ALA A 117 -0.30 -11.43 2.60
C ALA A 117 -1.02 -11.78 3.91
N VAL A 118 -1.08 -10.82 4.85
CA VAL A 118 -1.78 -10.97 6.13
C VAL A 118 -3.13 -10.26 6.10
N THR A 119 -3.13 -8.97 5.78
CA THR A 119 -4.36 -8.17 5.65
C THR A 119 -4.09 -6.88 4.89
N GLN A 120 -5.04 -6.44 4.08
CA GLN A 120 -5.05 -5.07 3.57
C GLN A 120 -5.39 -4.12 4.72
N VAL A 121 -4.49 -3.20 5.01
CA VAL A 121 -4.65 -2.22 6.09
C VAL A 121 -5.57 -1.09 5.65
N ALA A 122 -5.26 -0.49 4.51
CA ALA A 122 -6.01 0.66 4.02
C ALA A 122 -6.00 0.77 2.51
N SER A 123 -7.02 1.45 2.01
CA SER A 123 -7.08 2.06 0.68
C SER A 123 -7.05 3.58 0.82
N THR A 124 -6.33 4.24 -0.06
CA THR A 124 -6.25 5.70 -0.11
C THR A 124 -6.65 6.13 -1.51
N PRO A 125 -7.81 6.77 -1.66
CA PRO A 125 -8.28 7.28 -2.95
C PRO A 125 -7.33 8.35 -3.49
N ASN A 126 -7.15 8.38 -4.80
CA ASN A 126 -6.64 9.55 -5.51
C ASN A 126 -7.83 10.35 -6.08
N VAL A 127 -7.57 11.59 -6.42
CA VAL A 127 -8.54 12.51 -7.01
C VAL A 127 -7.93 13.18 -8.25
N LEU A 128 -8.72 13.33 -9.30
CA LEU A 128 -8.41 14.19 -10.43
C LEU A 128 -8.70 15.63 -10.02
N VAL A 129 -7.64 16.42 -9.91
CA VAL A 129 -7.71 17.87 -9.66
C VAL A 129 -7.19 18.63 -10.86
N VAL A 130 -7.81 19.77 -11.14
CA VAL A 130 -7.45 20.67 -12.24
C VAL A 130 -7.17 22.08 -11.73
N ASN A 131 -6.33 22.82 -12.46
CA ASN A 131 -6.16 24.25 -12.23
C ASN A 131 -7.48 24.98 -12.47
N ASN A 132 -7.75 26.06 -11.73
CA ASN A 132 -9.00 26.82 -11.83
C ASN A 132 -9.21 27.49 -13.19
N ALA A 133 -8.16 27.74 -13.97
CA ALA A 133 -8.26 28.27 -15.34
C ALA A 133 -8.75 27.22 -16.37
N ILE A 134 -8.79 25.93 -16.00
CA ILE A 134 -9.35 24.90 -16.86
C ILE A 134 -10.87 25.01 -16.90
N GLU A 135 -11.41 25.24 -18.08
CA GLU A 135 -12.85 25.39 -18.33
C GLU A 135 -13.55 24.03 -18.41
N ALA A 136 -13.51 23.27 -17.29
CA ALA A 136 -14.19 21.98 -17.17
C ALA A 136 -14.61 21.77 -15.70
N ASN A 137 -15.88 21.46 -15.48
CA ASN A 137 -16.47 21.20 -14.16
C ASN A 137 -16.80 19.70 -13.95
N SER A 138 -16.57 18.89 -14.97
CA SER A 138 -16.79 17.45 -14.93
C SER A 138 -15.71 16.71 -15.72
N VAL A 139 -15.58 15.41 -15.47
CA VAL A 139 -14.67 14.55 -16.25
C VAL A 139 -15.04 14.54 -17.73
N ALA A 140 -16.35 14.53 -18.05
CA ALA A 140 -16.82 14.53 -19.45
C ALA A 140 -16.43 15.84 -20.17
N GLU A 141 -16.60 17.00 -19.52
CA GLU A 141 -16.16 18.29 -20.06
C GLU A 141 -14.65 18.33 -20.22
N PHE A 142 -13.90 17.81 -19.23
CA PHE A 142 -12.45 17.75 -19.32
C PHE A 142 -11.97 16.88 -20.48
N ILE A 143 -12.58 15.69 -20.69
CA ILE A 143 -12.27 14.83 -21.85
C ILE A 143 -12.54 15.56 -23.17
N LYS A 144 -13.68 16.28 -23.29
CA LYS A 144 -13.99 17.08 -24.47
C LYS A 144 -12.93 18.16 -24.71
N LEU A 145 -12.54 18.89 -23.66
CA LEU A 145 -11.50 19.91 -23.73
C LEU A 145 -10.16 19.29 -24.16
N ALA A 146 -9.73 18.19 -23.54
CA ALA A 146 -8.48 17.54 -23.84
C ALA A 146 -8.43 17.02 -25.30
N LYS A 147 -9.54 16.48 -25.82
CA LYS A 147 -9.67 16.08 -27.24
C LYS A 147 -9.59 17.28 -28.22
N SER A 148 -10.04 18.46 -27.80
CA SER A 148 -9.95 19.67 -28.65
C SER A 148 -8.55 20.30 -28.67
N LYS A 149 -7.68 19.91 -27.74
CA LYS A 149 -6.32 20.46 -27.54
C LYS A 149 -5.27 19.34 -27.43
N PRO A 150 -5.12 18.45 -28.45
CA PRO A 150 -4.20 17.31 -28.35
C PRO A 150 -2.76 17.79 -28.10
N GLY A 151 -2.08 17.19 -27.12
CA GLY A 151 -0.70 17.48 -26.75
C GLY A 151 -0.45 18.84 -26.10
N LYS A 152 -1.52 19.62 -25.78
CA LYS A 152 -1.38 20.95 -25.20
C LYS A 152 -1.56 20.99 -23.67
N LEU A 153 -2.19 19.98 -23.11
CA LEU A 153 -2.39 19.88 -21.66
C LEU A 153 -1.27 19.07 -21.01
N ASN A 154 -0.84 19.52 -19.82
CA ASN A 154 0.21 18.88 -19.05
C ASN A 154 -0.34 18.37 -17.74
N PHE A 155 -0.01 17.13 -17.36
CA PHE A 155 -0.34 16.62 -16.04
C PHE A 155 0.89 16.42 -15.17
N GLY A 156 0.82 16.92 -13.94
CA GLY A 156 1.86 16.78 -12.96
C GLY A 156 1.75 15.48 -12.16
N SER A 157 2.86 14.91 -11.71
CA SER A 157 2.87 13.84 -10.73
C SER A 157 4.06 13.95 -9.77
N GLY A 158 3.98 13.29 -8.61
CA GLY A 158 5.05 13.31 -7.62
C GLY A 158 6.33 12.60 -8.04
N SER A 159 6.28 11.72 -9.03
CA SER A 159 7.43 11.06 -9.66
C SER A 159 6.99 10.19 -10.84
N THR A 160 7.93 9.84 -11.70
CA THR A 160 7.72 8.76 -12.68
C THR A 160 7.38 7.45 -11.94
N GLY A 161 6.38 6.72 -12.44
CA GLY A 161 5.90 5.46 -11.84
C GLY A 161 5.06 5.61 -10.56
N SER A 162 4.80 6.84 -10.09
CA SER A 162 3.85 7.04 -8.98
C SER A 162 2.42 6.68 -9.39
N ALA A 163 1.56 6.41 -8.41
CA ALA A 163 0.13 6.16 -8.67
C ALA A 163 -0.52 7.30 -9.46
N GLY A 164 -0.14 8.56 -9.19
CA GLY A 164 -0.62 9.72 -9.95
C GLY A 164 -0.17 9.73 -11.40
N HIS A 165 1.09 9.38 -11.69
CA HIS A 165 1.57 9.22 -13.06
C HIS A 165 0.78 8.13 -13.79
N LEU A 166 0.67 6.93 -13.20
CA LEU A 166 -0.01 5.80 -13.82
C LEU A 166 -1.53 6.03 -13.97
N ALA A 167 -2.14 6.82 -13.08
CA ALA A 167 -3.53 7.28 -13.23
C ALA A 167 -3.70 8.20 -14.45
N GLY A 168 -2.74 9.12 -14.65
CA GLY A 168 -2.71 9.97 -15.85
C GLY A 168 -2.58 9.16 -17.14
N GLU A 169 -1.68 8.19 -17.18
CA GLU A 169 -1.49 7.33 -18.35
C GLU A 169 -2.70 6.41 -18.61
N LEU A 170 -3.32 5.87 -17.57
CA LEU A 170 -4.57 5.14 -17.71
C LEU A 170 -5.68 6.04 -18.26
N PHE A 171 -5.79 7.27 -17.74
CA PHE A 171 -6.78 8.24 -18.20
C PHE A 171 -6.57 8.58 -19.68
N LYS A 172 -5.34 8.86 -20.11
CA LYS A 172 -4.99 9.11 -21.53
C LYS A 172 -5.46 7.96 -22.41
N THR A 173 -5.12 6.73 -22.00
CA THR A 173 -5.47 5.52 -22.77
C THR A 173 -6.97 5.32 -22.87
N MET A 174 -7.70 5.41 -21.76
CA MET A 174 -9.14 5.13 -21.71
C MET A 174 -9.98 6.24 -22.37
N ALA A 175 -9.59 7.50 -22.18
CA ALA A 175 -10.29 8.65 -22.74
C ALA A 175 -9.91 8.93 -24.21
N GLY A 176 -8.82 8.34 -24.71
CA GLY A 176 -8.27 8.63 -26.04
C GLY A 176 -7.85 10.09 -26.16
N VAL A 177 -7.11 10.60 -25.17
CA VAL A 177 -6.60 11.99 -25.12
C VAL A 177 -5.08 12.00 -25.08
N ASP A 178 -4.47 13.05 -25.63
CA ASP A 178 -3.04 13.27 -25.60
C ASP A 178 -2.70 14.39 -24.62
N MET A 179 -1.86 14.06 -23.62
CA MET A 179 -1.39 14.99 -22.57
C MET A 179 0.06 14.66 -22.22
N ALA A 180 0.88 15.67 -21.97
CA ALA A 180 2.27 15.47 -21.57
C ALA A 180 2.39 15.24 -20.06
N HIS A 181 3.22 14.29 -19.65
CA HIS A 181 3.55 14.04 -18.25
C HIS A 181 4.73 14.89 -17.78
N ILE A 182 4.57 15.59 -16.67
CA ILE A 182 5.62 16.39 -16.00
C ILE A 182 5.91 15.77 -14.63
N PRO A 183 7.03 15.02 -14.48
CA PRO A 183 7.41 14.43 -13.19
C PRO A 183 8.07 15.46 -12.28
N TYR A 184 7.70 15.41 -10.98
CA TYR A 184 8.28 16.24 -9.93
C TYR A 184 9.01 15.38 -8.88
N LYS A 185 9.77 16.03 -7.99
CA LYS A 185 10.37 15.41 -6.79
C LYS A 185 9.40 15.51 -5.61
N GLY A 186 8.25 14.84 -5.72
CA GLY A 186 7.18 14.82 -4.71
C GLY A 186 5.90 15.53 -5.15
N ALA A 187 4.76 15.06 -4.66
CA ALA A 187 3.43 15.58 -5.02
C ALA A 187 3.22 17.04 -4.59
N ALA A 188 3.85 17.49 -3.49
CA ALA A 188 3.73 18.86 -3.02
C ALA A 188 4.28 19.88 -4.05
N ALA A 189 5.39 19.57 -4.70
CA ALA A 189 5.96 20.43 -5.75
C ALA A 189 5.04 20.49 -6.98
N ALA A 190 4.50 19.33 -7.41
CA ALA A 190 3.52 19.27 -8.49
C ALA A 190 2.25 20.08 -8.18
N MET A 191 1.76 20.00 -6.93
CA MET A 191 0.59 20.74 -6.49
C MET A 191 0.81 22.28 -6.52
N GLN A 192 2.01 22.75 -6.14
CA GLN A 192 2.32 24.18 -6.25
C GLN A 192 2.30 24.66 -7.70
N ASP A 193 2.81 23.86 -8.62
CA ASP A 193 2.80 24.19 -10.04
C ASP A 193 1.42 24.04 -10.67
N LEU A 194 0.59 23.11 -10.17
CA LEU A 194 -0.84 23.06 -10.52
C LEU A 194 -1.58 24.32 -10.08
N ILE A 195 -1.39 24.77 -8.84
CA ILE A 195 -1.99 26.02 -8.33
C ILE A 195 -1.52 27.21 -9.15
N GLY A 196 -0.23 27.25 -9.53
CA GLY A 196 0.38 28.31 -10.33
C GLY A 196 0.06 28.24 -11.83
N GLY A 197 -0.67 27.23 -12.31
CA GLY A 197 -1.03 27.05 -13.73
C GLY A 197 0.11 26.62 -14.64
N ARG A 198 1.22 26.09 -14.09
CA ARG A 198 2.32 25.52 -14.90
C ARG A 198 2.02 24.10 -15.39
N VAL A 199 1.17 23.40 -14.68
CA VAL A 199 0.52 22.16 -15.15
C VAL A 199 -0.99 22.33 -15.03
N ASP A 200 -1.75 21.62 -15.87
CA ASP A 200 -3.19 21.81 -16.02
C ASP A 200 -3.99 20.95 -15.05
N LEU A 201 -3.46 19.76 -14.75
CA LEU A 201 -4.11 18.79 -13.89
C LEU A 201 -3.09 17.91 -13.19
N MET A 202 -3.56 17.18 -12.17
CA MET A 202 -2.85 16.06 -11.57
C MET A 202 -3.82 15.03 -10.98
N PHE A 203 -3.34 13.81 -10.86
CA PHE A 203 -3.96 12.77 -10.04
C PHE A 203 -3.17 12.65 -8.75
N ASP A 204 -3.76 13.07 -7.64
CA ASP A 204 -3.05 13.11 -6.36
C ASP A 204 -3.84 12.42 -5.26
N ASN A 205 -3.19 12.16 -4.14
CA ASN A 205 -3.85 11.62 -2.96
C ASN A 205 -4.98 12.54 -2.51
N LEU A 206 -6.17 11.99 -2.31
CA LEU A 206 -7.36 12.77 -1.95
C LEU A 206 -7.14 13.58 -0.67
N ALA A 207 -6.52 12.99 0.35
CA ALA A 207 -6.32 13.68 1.63
C ALA A 207 -5.42 14.91 1.51
N SER A 208 -4.33 14.82 0.72
CA SER A 208 -3.45 15.96 0.48
C SER A 208 -4.12 17.04 -0.37
N SER A 209 -4.92 16.65 -1.35
CA SER A 209 -5.60 17.56 -2.26
C SER A 209 -6.81 18.26 -1.64
N LEU A 210 -7.53 17.63 -0.69
CA LEU A 210 -8.75 18.19 -0.10
C LEU A 210 -8.55 19.56 0.54
N SER A 211 -7.41 19.83 1.15
CA SER A 211 -7.11 21.14 1.74
C SER A 211 -7.01 22.24 0.67
N GLN A 212 -6.47 21.90 -0.51
CA GLN A 212 -6.33 22.82 -1.64
C GLN A 212 -7.68 23.05 -2.33
N VAL A 213 -8.48 21.99 -2.46
CA VAL A 213 -9.84 22.06 -3.02
C VAL A 213 -10.75 22.90 -2.12
N LYS A 214 -10.77 22.63 -0.79
CA LYS A 214 -11.55 23.40 0.18
C LYS A 214 -11.12 24.88 0.24
N GLY A 215 -9.84 25.14 0.02
CA GLY A 215 -9.29 26.49 -0.09
C GLY A 215 -9.54 27.17 -1.44
N GLY A 216 -10.25 26.53 -2.37
CA GLY A 216 -10.58 27.08 -3.69
C GLY A 216 -9.36 27.29 -4.60
N ARG A 217 -8.22 26.67 -4.29
CA ARG A 217 -6.97 26.85 -5.06
C ARG A 217 -6.89 25.96 -6.29
N VAL A 218 -7.56 24.81 -6.25
CA VAL A 218 -7.74 23.88 -7.37
C VAL A 218 -9.16 23.32 -7.33
N ARG A 219 -9.61 22.72 -8.43
CA ARG A 219 -10.92 22.09 -8.53
C ARG A 219 -10.78 20.57 -8.61
N ALA A 220 -11.53 19.84 -7.78
CA ALA A 220 -11.67 18.40 -7.88
C ALA A 220 -12.79 18.04 -8.86
N LEU A 221 -12.55 17.08 -9.76
CA LEU A 221 -13.54 16.60 -10.72
C LEU A 221 -14.11 15.23 -10.35
N ALA A 222 -13.28 14.30 -9.93
CA ALA A 222 -13.71 12.94 -9.58
C ALA A 222 -12.62 12.20 -8.79
N VAL A 223 -13.02 11.18 -8.02
CA VAL A 223 -12.08 10.23 -7.42
C VAL A 223 -11.73 9.12 -8.39
N THR A 224 -10.55 8.53 -8.20
CA THR A 224 -10.00 7.52 -9.12
C THR A 224 -10.38 6.08 -8.77
N THR A 225 -11.05 5.88 -7.64
CA THR A 225 -11.52 4.57 -7.17
C THR A 225 -12.74 4.09 -7.95
N SER A 226 -12.93 2.75 -8.01
CA SER A 226 -14.09 2.14 -8.67
C SER A 226 -15.44 2.48 -8.02
N LYS A 227 -15.42 2.88 -6.74
CA LYS A 227 -16.60 3.31 -5.96
C LYS A 227 -16.32 4.66 -5.31
N ARG A 228 -17.37 5.43 -5.03
CA ARG A 228 -17.26 6.67 -4.27
C ARG A 228 -16.65 6.43 -2.90
N THR A 229 -15.88 7.39 -2.43
CA THR A 229 -15.23 7.35 -1.12
C THR A 229 -16.07 8.07 -0.06
N LYS A 230 -16.00 7.59 1.18
CA LYS A 230 -16.62 8.28 2.33
C LYS A 230 -15.90 9.57 2.70
N LEU A 231 -14.66 9.75 2.22
CA LEU A 231 -13.83 10.93 2.48
C LEU A 231 -14.27 12.17 1.68
N ALA A 232 -14.96 11.95 0.54
CA ALA A 232 -15.52 12.98 -0.33
C ALA A 232 -16.74 12.42 -1.07
N PRO A 233 -17.87 12.19 -0.38
CA PRO A 233 -19.04 11.50 -0.95
C PRO A 233 -19.71 12.32 -2.06
N GLU A 234 -19.46 13.62 -2.10
CA GLU A 234 -19.93 14.54 -3.14
C GLU A 234 -19.22 14.32 -4.49
N LEU A 235 -17.99 13.81 -4.50
CA LEU A 235 -17.24 13.59 -5.72
C LEU A 235 -17.69 12.29 -6.41
N PRO A 236 -18.02 12.32 -7.71
CA PRO A 236 -18.25 11.10 -8.47
C PRO A 236 -16.93 10.34 -8.67
N THR A 237 -17.02 9.10 -9.14
CA THR A 237 -15.84 8.39 -9.64
C THR A 237 -15.59 8.73 -11.11
N ILE A 238 -14.34 8.57 -11.57
CA ILE A 238 -14.02 8.67 -13.00
C ILE A 238 -14.80 7.60 -13.79
N ALA A 239 -14.97 6.41 -13.20
CA ALA A 239 -15.75 5.33 -13.83
C ALA A 239 -17.21 5.71 -14.07
N GLU A 240 -17.88 6.34 -13.06
CA GLU A 240 -19.26 6.86 -13.21
C GLU A 240 -19.35 8.03 -14.19
N SER A 241 -18.25 8.73 -14.43
CA SER A 241 -18.18 9.96 -15.21
C SER A 241 -17.79 9.76 -16.67
N GLY A 242 -17.87 8.52 -17.19
CA GLY A 242 -17.70 8.23 -18.61
C GLY A 242 -16.52 7.32 -18.97
N LEU A 243 -15.73 6.85 -18.00
CA LEU A 243 -14.65 5.89 -18.23
C LEU A 243 -14.88 4.60 -17.42
N PRO A 244 -15.87 3.76 -17.77
CA PRO A 244 -16.21 2.56 -17.02
C PRO A 244 -14.98 1.63 -16.88
N GLY A 245 -14.75 1.13 -15.67
CA GLY A 245 -13.59 0.30 -15.34
C GLY A 245 -12.32 1.09 -14.96
N PHE A 246 -12.37 2.42 -14.93
CA PHE A 246 -11.29 3.20 -14.34
C PHE A 246 -11.21 2.94 -12.85
N ASP A 247 -10.07 2.43 -12.39
CA ASP A 247 -9.82 2.15 -10.97
C ASP A 247 -8.32 2.20 -10.68
N ILE A 248 -7.91 3.26 -9.99
CA ILE A 248 -6.56 3.41 -9.44
C ILE A 248 -6.66 3.93 -8.01
N SER A 249 -6.07 3.19 -7.08
CA SER A 249 -5.96 3.60 -5.69
C SER A 249 -4.57 3.29 -5.15
N THR A 250 -4.15 4.04 -4.16
CA THR A 250 -3.02 3.68 -3.33
C THR A 250 -3.52 2.79 -2.22
N TRP A 251 -2.78 1.72 -1.91
CA TRP A 251 -3.12 0.82 -0.82
C TRP A 251 -1.86 0.37 -0.08
N PHE A 252 -2.04 -0.07 1.14
CA PHE A 252 -1.01 -0.70 1.94
C PHE A 252 -1.59 -1.82 2.80
N GLY A 253 -0.73 -2.77 3.16
CA GLY A 253 -1.11 -3.94 3.93
C GLY A 253 0.07 -4.60 4.61
N ILE A 254 -0.25 -5.54 5.47
CA ILE A 254 0.72 -6.31 6.22
C ILE A 254 1.13 -7.54 5.42
N PHE A 255 2.44 -7.76 5.35
CA PHE A 255 3.04 -8.94 4.75
C PHE A 255 4.07 -9.55 5.71
N VAL A 256 4.28 -10.83 5.55
CA VAL A 256 5.33 -11.60 6.24
C VAL A 256 6.17 -12.37 5.22
N PRO A 257 7.39 -12.85 5.56
CA PRO A 257 8.18 -13.68 4.66
C PRO A 257 7.42 -14.94 4.24
N ALA A 258 7.65 -15.39 3.02
CA ALA A 258 7.15 -16.68 2.56
C ALA A 258 7.62 -17.82 3.48
N GLY A 259 6.76 -18.83 3.68
CA GLY A 259 7.05 -19.92 4.61
C GLY A 259 6.68 -19.64 6.08
N THR A 260 6.20 -18.44 6.42
CA THR A 260 5.66 -18.17 7.76
C THR A 260 4.50 -19.12 8.07
N PRO A 261 4.51 -19.83 9.22
CA PRO A 261 3.49 -20.83 9.57
C PRO A 261 2.08 -20.20 9.61
N ARG A 262 1.10 -20.93 9.08
CA ARG A 262 -0.30 -20.45 9.02
C ARG A 262 -0.84 -19.96 10.37
N PRO A 263 -0.62 -20.64 11.52
CA PRO A 263 -1.09 -20.14 12.82
C PRO A 263 -0.52 -18.77 13.19
N VAL A 264 0.73 -18.45 12.75
CA VAL A 264 1.36 -17.14 12.98
C VAL A 264 0.69 -16.06 12.11
N VAL A 265 0.42 -16.38 10.83
CA VAL A 265 -0.32 -15.49 9.92
C VAL A 265 -1.70 -15.19 10.47
N ASP A 266 -2.44 -16.21 10.92
CA ASP A 266 -3.78 -16.08 11.48
C ASP A 266 -3.77 -15.24 12.77
N ARG A 267 -2.75 -15.41 13.61
CA ARG A 267 -2.61 -14.59 14.83
C ARG A 267 -2.34 -13.13 14.48
N LEU A 268 -1.41 -12.84 13.56
CA LEU A 268 -1.15 -11.48 13.11
C LEU A 268 -2.39 -10.87 12.47
N HIS A 269 -3.09 -11.60 11.59
CA HIS A 269 -4.34 -11.16 10.99
C HIS A 269 -5.36 -10.75 12.06
N ALA A 270 -5.60 -11.59 13.06
CA ALA A 270 -6.56 -11.31 14.14
C ALA A 270 -6.19 -10.06 14.93
N GLU A 271 -4.90 -9.85 15.24
CA GLU A 271 -4.46 -8.70 16.00
C GLU A 271 -4.57 -7.39 15.19
N PHE A 272 -4.14 -7.39 13.91
CA PHE A 272 -4.22 -6.21 13.07
C PHE A 272 -5.67 -5.85 12.69
N THR A 273 -6.52 -6.83 12.40
CA THR A 273 -7.93 -6.57 12.09
C THR A 273 -8.71 -6.07 13.30
N ARG A 274 -8.40 -6.56 14.51
CA ARG A 274 -8.93 -6.02 15.77
C ARG A 274 -8.50 -4.56 15.96
N ALA A 275 -7.23 -4.24 15.72
CA ALA A 275 -6.72 -2.87 15.80
C ALA A 275 -7.42 -1.95 14.78
N LEU A 276 -7.59 -2.40 13.53
CA LEU A 276 -8.29 -1.67 12.48
C LEU A 276 -9.78 -1.44 12.77
N ALA A 277 -10.41 -2.32 13.54
CA ALA A 277 -11.82 -2.20 13.94
C ALA A 277 -12.04 -1.19 15.09
N ALA A 278 -10.97 -0.82 15.83
CA ALA A 278 -11.08 0.10 16.96
C ALA A 278 -11.55 1.49 16.49
N PRO A 279 -12.56 2.10 17.16
CA PRO A 279 -13.16 3.37 16.73
C PRO A 279 -12.14 4.52 16.60
N ASP A 280 -11.26 4.66 17.57
CA ASP A 280 -10.21 5.69 17.58
C ASP A 280 -9.16 5.51 16.47
N VAL A 281 -8.84 4.26 16.12
CA VAL A 281 -7.98 3.93 14.98
C VAL A 281 -8.66 4.30 13.66
N ARG A 282 -9.92 3.92 13.49
CA ARG A 282 -10.70 4.24 12.29
C ARG A 282 -10.82 5.73 12.08
N GLU A 283 -11.19 6.47 13.12
CA GLU A 283 -11.30 7.93 13.07
C GLU A 283 -9.97 8.58 12.66
N ARG A 284 -8.86 8.15 13.30
CA ARG A 284 -7.54 8.68 12.99
C ARG A 284 -7.08 8.34 11.58
N MET A 285 -7.35 7.12 11.10
CA MET A 285 -7.03 6.72 9.73
C MET A 285 -7.82 7.53 8.71
N LEU A 286 -9.12 7.73 8.91
CA LEU A 286 -9.96 8.57 8.04
C LEU A 286 -9.46 10.02 8.02
N ALA A 287 -9.05 10.58 9.16
CA ALA A 287 -8.45 11.92 9.22
C ALA A 287 -7.13 12.02 8.43
N LEU A 288 -6.41 10.91 8.27
CA LEU A 288 -5.22 10.78 7.42
C LEU A 288 -5.53 10.46 5.94
N GLY A 289 -6.81 10.36 5.58
CA GLY A 289 -7.24 9.98 4.23
C GLY A 289 -7.02 8.52 3.88
N ALA A 290 -6.86 7.68 4.88
CA ALA A 290 -6.70 6.24 4.73
C ALA A 290 -7.98 5.52 5.16
N GLU A 291 -8.70 4.91 4.23
CA GLU A 291 -9.90 4.12 4.53
C GLU A 291 -9.48 2.73 5.05
N PRO A 292 -9.78 2.39 6.33
CA PRO A 292 -9.42 1.09 6.88
C PRO A 292 -10.20 -0.04 6.21
N VAL A 293 -9.51 -1.14 5.84
CA VAL A 293 -10.09 -2.28 5.12
C VAL A 293 -10.22 -3.51 6.02
N GLY A 294 -9.13 -4.17 6.40
CA GLY A 294 -9.16 -5.37 7.26
C GLY A 294 -9.63 -6.63 6.52
N SER A 295 -9.13 -6.88 5.31
CA SER A 295 -9.45 -8.07 4.52
C SER A 295 -8.87 -9.35 5.11
N THR A 296 -9.40 -10.53 4.72
CA THR A 296 -8.74 -11.81 5.02
C THR A 296 -7.44 -11.96 4.23
N PRO A 297 -6.52 -12.86 4.66
CA PRO A 297 -5.29 -13.15 3.91
C PRO A 297 -5.55 -13.58 2.46
N GLU A 298 -6.57 -14.41 2.24
CA GLU A 298 -6.95 -14.90 0.92
C GLU A 298 -7.49 -13.77 0.02
N GLN A 299 -8.36 -12.92 0.57
CA GLN A 299 -8.89 -11.75 -0.14
C GLN A 299 -7.77 -10.79 -0.51
N PHE A 300 -6.84 -10.54 0.43
CA PHE A 300 -5.73 -9.63 0.16
C PHE A 300 -4.75 -10.22 -0.85
N THR A 301 -4.45 -11.51 -0.80
CA THR A 301 -3.63 -12.21 -1.80
C THR A 301 -4.23 -12.07 -3.20
N ALA A 302 -5.54 -12.33 -3.34
CA ALA A 302 -6.23 -12.19 -4.61
C ALA A 302 -6.22 -10.74 -5.13
N TYR A 303 -6.43 -9.77 -4.23
CA TYR A 303 -6.36 -8.35 -4.54
C TYR A 303 -4.97 -7.93 -5.03
N VAL A 304 -3.90 -8.28 -4.30
CA VAL A 304 -2.51 -7.97 -4.69
C VAL A 304 -2.17 -8.54 -6.06
N LYS A 305 -2.58 -9.78 -6.34
CA LYS A 305 -2.36 -10.41 -7.66
C LYS A 305 -3.07 -9.67 -8.79
N ALA A 306 -4.31 -9.26 -8.58
CA ALA A 306 -5.06 -8.47 -9.56
C ALA A 306 -4.41 -7.09 -9.79
N GLU A 307 -4.00 -6.43 -8.71
CA GLU A 307 -3.29 -5.15 -8.75
C GLU A 307 -1.95 -5.27 -9.48
N ALA A 308 -1.15 -6.30 -9.18
CA ALA A 308 0.12 -6.54 -9.86
C ALA A 308 -0.07 -6.69 -11.38
N ALA A 309 -1.07 -7.46 -11.82
CA ALA A 309 -1.39 -7.63 -13.24
C ALA A 309 -1.83 -6.31 -13.90
N LYS A 310 -2.69 -5.53 -13.21
CA LYS A 310 -3.17 -4.21 -13.66
C LYS A 310 -2.00 -3.24 -13.83
N TYR A 311 -1.19 -3.06 -12.78
CA TYR A 311 -0.07 -2.11 -12.82
C TYR A 311 1.05 -2.54 -13.77
N ALA A 312 1.32 -3.84 -13.91
CA ALA A 312 2.27 -4.34 -14.89
C ALA A 312 1.87 -3.96 -16.33
N LYS A 313 0.57 -4.01 -16.65
CA LYS A 313 0.06 -3.52 -17.95
C LYS A 313 0.26 -2.01 -18.08
N LEU A 314 -0.12 -1.24 -17.05
CA LEU A 314 -0.02 0.22 -17.07
C LEU A 314 1.43 0.70 -17.19
N VAL A 315 2.36 0.13 -16.43
CA VAL A 315 3.79 0.46 -16.53
C VAL A 315 4.33 0.20 -17.92
N ARG A 316 4.00 -0.96 -18.51
CA ARG A 316 4.44 -1.26 -19.89
C ARG A 316 3.85 -0.31 -20.94
N THR A 317 2.56 0.02 -20.83
CA THR A 317 1.91 0.92 -21.80
C THR A 317 2.31 2.38 -21.66
N SER A 318 2.64 2.83 -20.44
CA SER A 318 3.13 4.20 -20.17
C SER A 318 4.59 4.41 -20.60
N GLY A 319 5.35 3.33 -20.82
CA GLY A 319 6.79 3.40 -21.03
C GLY A 319 7.59 3.84 -19.80
N ALA A 320 6.95 3.91 -18.61
CA ALA A 320 7.61 4.29 -17.36
C ALA A 320 8.70 3.29 -16.99
N ARG A 321 9.90 3.79 -16.67
CA ARG A 321 11.05 3.01 -16.20
C ARG A 321 11.80 3.80 -15.13
N VAL A 322 12.40 3.08 -14.20
CA VAL A 322 13.34 3.60 -13.21
C VAL A 322 14.53 2.63 -13.21
N ASP A 323 15.67 3.12 -13.62
CA ASP A 323 16.95 2.38 -13.67
C ASP A 323 17.78 2.65 -12.42
#